data_9cba40c0a2416bbc03e1d3dc3831b4c4
#
_entry.id   9cba40c0a2416bbc03e1d3dc3831b4c4
#
_cell.length_a   1.000
_cell.length_b   1.000
_cell.length_c   1.000
_cell.angle_alpha   90.00
_cell.angle_beta   90.00
_cell.angle_gamma   90.00
#
_symmetry.space_group_name_H-M   'P 1'
#
loop_
_entity.id
_entity.type
_entity.pdbx_description
1 polymer ?
#
loop_
_entity_poly.entity_id
_entity_poly.type
_entity_poly.pdbx_seq_one_letter_code
_entity_poly.pdbx_strand_id
1 'polypeptide(L)'
;MKRTTLSVLALLLPALYASPLAGASYTVTDTLGRILAFDDVPERIVIAGRGSLLLTDALYLFPGVASRILGVGGTDQGQGDFYPLLDPSYREKTRFTNNVGPEAIAAARPDLVLLKSYLKEGLGRALETVGIPVLYLDLESPERFYSDIGALGDLLQESERAQYLVDWYRTRAGAIELVVSAAARPAALVVSYSKTAGNASFTVPPAGWLQTEMVEKAGGAPVWKSVGVGNGWMKVNIEQLALWDPQYVLVVSYGTPATGVVKSLGAESIWKGKVLAFPADFYSWDQPDTRWILGLEWVAATLHPDLLQGFDLRREVTSFYMDLYGIDEATIAAEILPRLAEALGGN
;
A
#
# COMPACT_ATOMS: atom_id res chain seq x y z
N MET A 1 -86.86 -2.91 42.60
CA MET A 1 -85.71 -3.74 42.16
C MET A 1 -85.03 -2.97 41.05
N LYS A 2 -83.91 -2.28 41.35
CA LYS A 2 -83.10 -1.51 40.37
C LYS A 2 -81.91 -2.40 40.03
N ARG A 3 -81.74 -2.76 38.76
CA ARG A 3 -80.56 -3.46 38.21
C ARG A 3 -79.53 -2.44 37.81
N THR A 4 -78.38 -2.45 38.45
CA THR A 4 -77.19 -1.63 38.12
C THR A 4 -76.38 -2.44 37.11
N THR A 5 -76.22 -1.93 35.89
CA THR A 5 -75.32 -2.43 34.85
C THR A 5 -73.96 -1.86 35.06
N LEU A 6 -72.96 -2.70 35.30
CA LEU A 6 -71.52 -2.34 35.39
C LEU A 6 -70.91 -2.37 33.98
N SER A 7 -70.52 -1.22 33.44
CA SER A 7 -69.83 -1.14 32.19
C SER A 7 -68.33 -1.23 32.48
N VAL A 8 -67.69 -2.30 31.96
CA VAL A 8 -66.24 -2.46 31.97
C VAL A 8 -65.61 -1.70 30.79
N LEU A 9 -64.87 -0.63 31.07
CA LEU A 9 -64.10 0.16 30.08
C LEU A 9 -62.76 -0.54 29.90
N ALA A 10 -62.57 -1.22 28.77
CA ALA A 10 -61.27 -1.78 28.37
C ALA A 10 -60.36 -0.68 27.88
N LEU A 11 -59.32 -0.35 28.64
CA LEU A 11 -58.18 0.51 28.18
C LEU A 11 -57.33 -0.26 27.18
N LEU A 12 -57.44 0.06 25.91
CA LEU A 12 -56.46 -0.32 24.88
C LEU A 12 -55.21 0.57 25.03
N LEU A 13 -54.13 0.02 25.57
CA LEU A 13 -52.79 0.62 25.47
C LEU A 13 -52.28 0.46 24.03
N PRO A 14 -51.85 1.55 23.37
CA PRO A 14 -51.17 1.44 22.09
C PRO A 14 -49.79 0.83 22.33
N ALA A 15 -49.52 -0.34 21.73
CA ALA A 15 -48.18 -0.89 21.63
C ALA A 15 -47.33 0.09 20.82
N LEU A 16 -46.42 0.81 21.48
CA LEU A 16 -45.34 1.52 20.81
C LEU A 16 -44.44 0.47 20.13
N TYR A 17 -44.65 0.29 18.84
CA TYR A 17 -43.62 -0.31 17.99
C TYR A 17 -42.43 0.64 17.96
N ALA A 18 -41.38 0.34 18.73
CA ALA A 18 -40.10 0.94 18.54
C ALA A 18 -39.60 0.50 17.13
N SER A 19 -39.71 1.38 16.15
CA SER A 19 -38.97 1.21 14.87
C SER A 19 -37.50 1.07 15.22
N PRO A 20 -36.77 0.09 14.68
CA PRO A 20 -35.32 0.09 14.81
C PRO A 20 -34.81 1.45 14.32
N LEU A 21 -33.98 2.12 15.12
CA LEU A 21 -33.21 3.26 14.65
C LEU A 21 -32.49 2.76 13.41
N ALA A 22 -32.85 3.26 12.23
CA ALA A 22 -32.02 3.16 11.05
C ALA A 22 -30.66 3.73 11.46
N GLY A 23 -29.60 2.95 11.39
CA GLY A 23 -28.25 3.41 11.65
C GLY A 23 -28.02 4.67 10.81
N ALA A 24 -27.38 5.68 11.39
CA ALA A 24 -27.06 6.89 10.63
C ALA A 24 -26.17 6.47 9.47
N SER A 25 -26.62 6.63 8.23
CA SER A 25 -25.83 6.37 7.03
C SER A 25 -24.61 7.31 7.04
N TYR A 26 -23.47 6.77 6.70
CA TYR A 26 -22.24 7.58 6.54
C TYR A 26 -21.73 7.48 5.11
N THR A 27 -20.83 8.37 4.75
CA THR A 27 -20.31 8.44 3.38
C THR A 27 -18.80 8.36 3.37
N VAL A 28 -18.26 7.73 2.33
CA VAL A 28 -16.84 7.63 2.05
C VAL A 28 -16.56 8.21 0.67
N THR A 29 -15.55 9.07 0.57
CA THR A 29 -15.10 9.61 -0.71
C THR A 29 -13.88 8.83 -1.18
N ASP A 30 -13.96 8.21 -2.35
CA ASP A 30 -12.84 7.45 -2.92
C ASP A 30 -11.84 8.35 -3.67
N THR A 31 -10.71 7.76 -4.10
CA THR A 31 -9.65 8.49 -4.83
C THR A 31 -10.10 9.10 -6.17
N LEU A 32 -11.23 8.65 -6.72
CA LEU A 32 -11.85 9.20 -7.93
C LEU A 32 -12.85 10.33 -7.64
N GLY A 33 -13.00 10.72 -6.36
CA GLY A 33 -13.94 11.75 -5.92
C GLY A 33 -15.40 11.28 -5.90
N ARG A 34 -15.67 9.97 -5.96
CA ARG A 34 -17.02 9.45 -5.86
C ARG A 34 -17.39 9.29 -4.38
N ILE A 35 -18.65 9.58 -4.08
CA ILE A 35 -19.20 9.43 -2.73
C ILE A 35 -20.02 8.13 -2.68
N LEU A 36 -19.61 7.23 -1.81
CA LEU A 36 -20.33 6.00 -1.50
C LEU A 36 -21.02 6.16 -0.15
N ALA A 37 -22.27 5.72 -0.05
CA ALA A 37 -23.05 5.72 1.21
C ALA A 37 -23.14 4.30 1.76
N PHE A 38 -22.97 4.17 3.07
CA PHE A 38 -23.04 2.91 3.80
C PHE A 38 -23.98 3.07 5.00
N ASP A 39 -24.81 2.07 5.23
CA ASP A 39 -25.64 2.01 6.45
C ASP A 39 -24.84 1.41 7.62
N ASP A 40 -23.99 0.42 7.34
CA ASP A 40 -23.12 -0.26 8.29
C ASP A 40 -21.71 -0.44 7.73
N VAL A 41 -20.72 -0.67 8.58
CA VAL A 41 -19.34 -0.99 8.17
C VAL A 41 -19.34 -2.34 7.43
N PRO A 42 -18.77 -2.40 6.21
CA PRO A 42 -18.74 -3.64 5.43
C PRO A 42 -18.10 -4.81 6.19
N GLU A 43 -18.71 -5.99 6.10
CA GLU A 43 -18.25 -7.20 6.79
C GLU A 43 -17.68 -8.28 5.85
N ARG A 44 -17.87 -8.08 4.53
CA ARG A 44 -17.48 -9.04 3.50
C ARG A 44 -16.66 -8.35 2.40
N ILE A 45 -15.49 -7.87 2.80
CA ILE A 45 -14.61 -7.09 1.92
C ILE A 45 -13.78 -8.03 1.05
N VAL A 46 -13.76 -7.79 -0.24
CA VAL A 46 -12.84 -8.43 -1.20
C VAL A 46 -11.86 -7.40 -1.73
N ILE A 47 -10.57 -7.71 -1.70
CA ILE A 47 -9.52 -6.92 -2.33
C ILE A 47 -9.05 -7.71 -3.55
N ALA A 48 -9.20 -7.17 -4.78
CA ALA A 48 -8.99 -7.95 -5.98
C ALA A 48 -8.28 -7.19 -7.11
N GLY A 49 -7.92 -7.94 -8.14
CA GLY A 49 -7.27 -7.39 -9.33
C GLY A 49 -5.79 -7.07 -9.13
N ARG A 50 -5.20 -6.47 -10.16
CA ARG A 50 -3.79 -6.06 -10.12
C ARG A 50 -3.56 -5.00 -9.07
N GLY A 51 -2.45 -5.11 -8.32
CA GLY A 51 -2.10 -4.17 -7.26
C GLY A 51 -2.91 -4.36 -5.97
N SER A 52 -3.68 -5.44 -5.83
CA SER A 52 -4.42 -5.77 -4.61
C SER A 52 -3.53 -5.89 -3.37
N LEU A 53 -2.27 -6.31 -3.54
CA LEU A 53 -1.26 -6.32 -2.48
C LEU A 53 -1.20 -4.98 -1.74
N LEU A 54 -1.06 -3.88 -2.49
CA LEU A 54 -0.88 -2.54 -1.94
C LEU A 54 -2.08 -2.09 -1.10
N LEU A 55 -3.29 -2.43 -1.57
CA LEU A 55 -4.54 -2.15 -0.86
C LEU A 55 -4.72 -3.04 0.37
N THR A 56 -4.28 -4.30 0.28
CA THR A 56 -4.34 -5.25 1.39
C THR A 56 -3.44 -4.79 2.53
N ASP A 57 -2.21 -4.34 2.23
CA ASP A 57 -1.28 -3.77 3.21
C ASP A 57 -1.88 -2.56 3.94
N ALA A 58 -2.45 -1.62 3.18
CA ALA A 58 -3.08 -0.43 3.74
C ALA A 58 -4.29 -0.77 4.63
N LEU A 59 -5.09 -1.76 4.23
CA LEU A 59 -6.26 -2.18 4.99
C LEU A 59 -5.86 -2.84 6.33
N TYR A 60 -4.79 -3.64 6.36
CA TYR A 60 -4.29 -4.26 7.59
C TYR A 60 -3.66 -3.29 8.60
N LEU A 61 -3.49 -2.00 8.26
CA LEU A 61 -3.13 -0.95 9.22
C LEU A 61 -4.25 -0.68 10.25
N PHE A 62 -5.46 -1.16 9.99
CA PHE A 62 -6.63 -0.98 10.87
C PHE A 62 -6.87 -2.25 11.69
N PRO A 63 -6.81 -2.15 13.03
CA PRO A 63 -7.02 -3.29 13.92
C PRO A 63 -8.39 -3.95 13.71
N GLY A 64 -8.44 -5.29 13.82
CA GLY A 64 -9.69 -6.03 13.69
C GLY A 64 -10.23 -6.22 12.28
N VAL A 65 -9.64 -5.57 11.25
CA VAL A 65 -10.09 -5.66 9.86
C VAL A 65 -10.02 -7.09 9.30
N ALA A 66 -9.11 -7.91 9.84
CA ALA A 66 -8.92 -9.30 9.40
C ALA A 66 -10.21 -10.11 9.31
N SER A 67 -11.12 -9.96 10.29
CA SER A 67 -12.41 -10.65 10.32
C SER A 67 -13.38 -10.21 9.22
N ARG A 68 -13.18 -9.04 8.64
CA ARG A 68 -14.01 -8.46 7.57
C ARG A 68 -13.52 -8.82 6.17
N ILE A 69 -12.26 -9.27 6.04
CA ILE A 69 -11.68 -9.65 4.74
C ILE A 69 -12.12 -11.05 4.37
N LEU A 70 -12.94 -11.15 3.34
CA LEU A 70 -13.43 -12.40 2.77
C LEU A 70 -12.43 -13.03 1.79
N GLY A 71 -11.76 -12.19 1.00
CA GLY A 71 -10.84 -12.67 0.00
C GLY A 71 -9.88 -11.61 -0.50
N VAL A 72 -8.72 -12.06 -0.96
CA VAL A 72 -7.60 -11.22 -1.40
C VAL A 72 -7.05 -11.68 -2.74
N GLY A 73 -6.47 -10.75 -3.47
CA GLY A 73 -5.69 -11.05 -4.69
C GLY A 73 -4.34 -11.69 -4.39
N GLY A 74 -3.58 -12.00 -5.41
CA GLY A 74 -2.22 -12.50 -5.28
C GLY A 74 -1.31 -11.44 -4.65
N THR A 75 -0.55 -11.85 -3.63
CA THR A 75 0.28 -10.94 -2.82
C THR A 75 1.75 -11.33 -2.78
N ASP A 76 2.09 -12.57 -3.09
CA ASP A 76 3.45 -13.08 -3.02
C ASP A 76 4.35 -12.44 -4.10
N GLN A 77 5.48 -11.90 -3.66
CA GLN A 77 6.55 -11.39 -4.52
C GLN A 77 7.84 -12.24 -4.41
N GLY A 78 7.69 -13.52 -4.09
CA GLY A 78 8.80 -14.48 -4.03
C GLY A 78 9.53 -14.55 -2.69
N GLN A 79 9.16 -13.70 -1.72
CA GLN A 79 9.76 -13.71 -0.37
C GLN A 79 8.79 -14.20 0.72
N GLY A 80 7.65 -14.77 0.31
CA GLY A 80 6.58 -15.24 1.17
C GLY A 80 5.52 -14.17 1.39
N ASP A 81 4.61 -14.44 2.31
CA ASP A 81 3.44 -13.63 2.57
C ASP A 81 3.47 -13.11 4.01
N PHE A 82 3.35 -11.81 4.16
CA PHE A 82 3.42 -11.10 5.43
C PHE A 82 2.17 -11.28 6.31
N TYR A 83 1.00 -11.40 5.69
CA TYR A 83 -0.28 -11.34 6.40
C TYR A 83 -0.54 -12.47 7.40
N PRO A 84 0.03 -13.68 7.27
CA PRO A 84 -0.09 -14.69 8.32
C PRO A 84 0.47 -14.28 9.68
N LEU A 85 1.33 -13.25 9.74
CA LEU A 85 1.81 -12.67 10.99
C LEU A 85 0.76 -11.81 11.69
N LEU A 86 -0.22 -11.28 10.94
CA LEU A 86 -1.29 -10.39 11.41
C LEU A 86 -2.62 -11.12 11.59
N ASP A 87 -2.85 -12.12 10.76
CA ASP A 87 -4.15 -12.79 10.63
C ASP A 87 -3.95 -14.30 10.53
N PRO A 88 -4.17 -15.02 11.63
CA PRO A 88 -4.06 -16.49 11.64
C PRO A 88 -4.99 -17.19 10.63
N SER A 89 -6.12 -16.54 10.27
CA SER A 89 -7.09 -17.08 9.30
C SER A 89 -6.77 -16.70 7.85
N TYR A 90 -5.70 -15.95 7.61
CA TYR A 90 -5.37 -15.42 6.27
C TYR A 90 -5.29 -16.50 5.19
N ARG A 91 -4.77 -17.68 5.54
CA ARG A 91 -4.63 -18.81 4.61
C ARG A 91 -5.96 -19.46 4.22
N GLU A 92 -7.00 -19.21 4.99
CA GLU A 92 -8.37 -19.71 4.76
C GLU A 92 -9.18 -18.77 3.86
N LYS A 93 -8.73 -17.52 3.68
CA LYS A 93 -9.42 -16.54 2.83
C LYS A 93 -9.42 -16.95 1.36
N THR A 94 -10.48 -16.57 0.66
CA THR A 94 -10.57 -16.81 -0.79
C THR A 94 -9.42 -16.13 -1.53
N ARG A 95 -8.72 -16.88 -2.38
CA ARG A 95 -7.61 -16.36 -3.19
C ARG A 95 -8.07 -16.09 -4.61
N PHE A 96 -7.85 -14.87 -5.07
CA PHE A 96 -8.14 -14.44 -6.43
C PHE A 96 -6.84 -14.27 -7.22
N THR A 97 -6.88 -14.57 -8.50
CA THR A 97 -5.76 -14.24 -9.41
C THR A 97 -5.76 -12.75 -9.75
N ASN A 98 -4.63 -12.22 -10.18
CA ASN A 98 -4.53 -10.81 -10.63
C ASN A 98 -5.44 -10.47 -11.81
N ASN A 99 -5.86 -11.46 -12.59
CA ASN A 99 -6.75 -11.31 -13.75
C ASN A 99 -8.13 -11.94 -13.46
N VAL A 100 -8.60 -11.90 -12.22
CA VAL A 100 -9.91 -12.43 -11.83
C VAL A 100 -11.04 -11.75 -12.58
N GLY A 101 -12.02 -12.53 -13.03
CA GLY A 101 -13.25 -12.00 -13.62
C GLY A 101 -14.28 -11.57 -12.55
N PRO A 102 -15.22 -10.68 -12.92
CA PRO A 102 -16.23 -10.19 -11.99
C PRO A 102 -17.15 -11.30 -11.46
N GLU A 103 -17.38 -12.37 -12.25
CA GLU A 103 -18.22 -13.50 -11.87
C GLU A 103 -17.66 -14.26 -10.66
N ALA A 104 -16.33 -14.46 -10.61
CA ALA A 104 -15.69 -15.15 -9.50
C ALA A 104 -15.75 -14.32 -8.21
N ILE A 105 -15.64 -12.98 -8.32
CA ILE A 105 -15.79 -12.07 -7.18
C ILE A 105 -17.25 -12.07 -6.72
N ALA A 106 -18.21 -11.94 -7.65
CA ALA A 106 -19.63 -11.95 -7.33
C ALA A 106 -20.10 -13.27 -6.66
N ALA A 107 -19.53 -14.41 -7.06
CA ALA A 107 -19.81 -15.70 -6.44
C ALA A 107 -19.43 -15.76 -4.97
N ALA A 108 -18.45 -14.98 -4.51
CA ALA A 108 -18.08 -14.83 -3.11
C ALA A 108 -19.09 -13.96 -2.32
N ARG A 109 -19.99 -13.25 -2.98
CA ARG A 109 -21.02 -12.36 -2.41
C ARG A 109 -20.40 -11.33 -1.44
N PRO A 110 -19.46 -10.49 -1.88
CA PRO A 110 -18.94 -9.40 -1.08
C PRO A 110 -20.02 -8.32 -0.90
N ASP A 111 -19.93 -7.56 0.20
CA ASP A 111 -20.67 -6.32 0.38
C ASP A 111 -19.85 -5.09 -0.08
N LEU A 112 -18.54 -5.25 -0.23
CA LEU A 112 -17.64 -4.24 -0.80
C LEU A 112 -16.46 -4.89 -1.51
N VAL A 113 -16.04 -4.29 -2.63
CA VAL A 113 -14.78 -4.64 -3.30
C VAL A 113 -13.85 -3.43 -3.30
N LEU A 114 -12.59 -3.63 -2.89
CA LEU A 114 -11.53 -2.63 -3.03
C LEU A 114 -10.73 -2.90 -4.31
N LEU A 115 -10.59 -1.88 -5.14
CA LEU A 115 -9.81 -1.95 -6.39
C LEU A 115 -8.87 -0.74 -6.52
N LYS A 116 -7.76 -0.95 -7.21
CA LYS A 116 -6.95 0.17 -7.72
C LYS A 116 -7.76 0.99 -8.73
N SER A 117 -7.60 2.30 -8.71
CA SER A 117 -8.39 3.26 -9.52
C SER A 117 -8.35 2.97 -11.02
N TYR A 118 -7.22 2.50 -11.54
CA TYR A 118 -7.04 2.18 -12.96
C TYR A 118 -7.84 0.94 -13.43
N LEU A 119 -8.42 0.17 -12.50
CA LEU A 119 -9.28 -0.98 -12.82
C LEU A 119 -10.75 -0.58 -13.02
N LYS A 120 -11.09 0.71 -12.85
CA LYS A 120 -12.49 1.20 -12.94
C LYS A 120 -13.17 0.81 -14.23
N GLU A 121 -12.54 1.10 -15.37
CA GLU A 121 -13.18 0.92 -16.69
C GLU A 121 -13.35 -0.55 -17.12
N GLY A 122 -12.64 -1.46 -16.47
CA GLY A 122 -12.73 -2.90 -16.71
C GLY A 122 -13.52 -3.60 -15.59
N LEU A 123 -12.77 -4.18 -14.64
CA LEU A 123 -13.31 -4.99 -13.55
C LEU A 123 -14.30 -4.21 -12.68
N GLY A 124 -13.99 -2.95 -12.38
CA GLY A 124 -14.82 -2.12 -11.52
C GLY A 124 -16.22 -1.89 -12.10
N ARG A 125 -16.31 -1.45 -13.36
CA ARG A 125 -17.60 -1.21 -14.04
C ARG A 125 -18.43 -2.50 -14.12
N ALA A 126 -17.80 -3.64 -14.37
CA ALA A 126 -18.50 -4.92 -14.43
C ALA A 126 -19.12 -5.30 -13.07
N LEU A 127 -18.40 -5.10 -11.97
CA LEU A 127 -18.91 -5.33 -10.61
C LEU A 127 -20.06 -4.37 -10.25
N GLU A 128 -19.91 -3.07 -10.55
CA GLU A 128 -20.92 -2.05 -10.31
C GLU A 128 -22.21 -2.34 -11.09
N THR A 129 -22.10 -2.86 -12.33
CA THR A 129 -23.26 -3.22 -13.18
C THR A 129 -24.11 -4.33 -12.54
N VAL A 130 -23.49 -5.24 -11.78
CA VAL A 130 -24.22 -6.29 -11.06
C VAL A 130 -24.57 -5.89 -9.61
N GLY A 131 -24.41 -4.60 -9.27
CA GLY A 131 -24.84 -4.02 -8.00
C GLY A 131 -23.85 -4.25 -6.83
N ILE A 132 -22.61 -4.63 -7.08
CA ILE A 132 -21.58 -4.77 -6.05
C ILE A 132 -20.89 -3.43 -5.86
N PRO A 133 -20.89 -2.83 -4.64
CA PRO A 133 -20.17 -1.59 -4.36
C PRO A 133 -18.67 -1.76 -4.56
N VAL A 134 -18.03 -0.74 -5.18
CA VAL A 134 -16.58 -0.71 -5.38
C VAL A 134 -16.02 0.60 -4.84
N LEU A 135 -15.06 0.52 -3.93
CA LEU A 135 -14.24 1.64 -3.46
C LEU A 135 -12.90 1.61 -4.19
N TYR A 136 -12.55 2.71 -4.85
CA TYR A 136 -11.28 2.83 -5.56
C TYR A 136 -10.25 3.56 -4.71
N LEU A 137 -9.05 2.99 -4.63
CA LEU A 137 -7.89 3.56 -3.96
C LEU A 137 -6.72 3.60 -4.93
N ASP A 138 -5.74 4.47 -4.69
CA ASP A 138 -4.65 4.71 -5.63
C ASP A 138 -3.26 4.52 -5.00
N LEU A 139 -2.99 5.17 -3.87
CA LEU A 139 -1.75 5.11 -3.09
C LEU A 139 -0.49 5.57 -3.85
N GLU A 140 -0.58 5.99 -5.12
CA GLU A 140 0.55 6.18 -6.06
C GLU A 140 1.44 7.40 -5.75
N SER A 141 1.10 8.20 -4.75
CA SER A 141 1.94 9.29 -4.21
C SER A 141 1.71 9.44 -2.71
N PRO A 142 2.60 10.10 -1.95
CA PRO A 142 2.37 10.35 -0.53
C PRO A 142 1.03 11.01 -0.23
N GLU A 143 0.64 12.01 -1.00
CA GLU A 143 -0.63 12.72 -0.77
C GLU A 143 -1.85 11.83 -1.05
N ARG A 144 -1.79 11.00 -2.10
CA ARG A 144 -2.83 10.01 -2.37
C ARG A 144 -2.87 8.92 -1.31
N PHE A 145 -1.71 8.47 -0.84
CA PHE A 145 -1.62 7.53 0.28
C PHE A 145 -2.33 8.08 1.52
N TYR A 146 -2.06 9.33 1.91
CA TYR A 146 -2.72 9.96 3.07
C TYR A 146 -4.24 10.08 2.89
N SER A 147 -4.67 10.50 1.70
CA SER A 147 -6.10 10.58 1.37
C SER A 147 -6.79 9.22 1.43
N ASP A 148 -6.16 8.19 0.88
CA ASP A 148 -6.71 6.84 0.82
C ASP A 148 -6.74 6.18 2.20
N ILE A 149 -5.74 6.43 3.06
CA ILE A 149 -5.78 6.02 4.48
C ILE A 149 -6.95 6.71 5.21
N GLY A 150 -7.19 8.00 4.93
CA GLY A 150 -8.38 8.70 5.43
C GLY A 150 -9.68 8.04 4.99
N ALA A 151 -9.81 7.73 3.69
CA ALA A 151 -10.99 7.04 3.16
C ALA A 151 -11.21 5.64 3.77
N LEU A 152 -10.14 4.89 4.06
CA LEU A 152 -10.23 3.62 4.78
C LEU A 152 -10.68 3.83 6.24
N GLY A 153 -10.20 4.88 6.91
CA GLY A 153 -10.66 5.26 8.24
C GLY A 153 -12.14 5.60 8.29
N ASP A 154 -12.62 6.38 7.31
CA ASP A 154 -14.03 6.69 7.17
C ASP A 154 -14.86 5.43 6.89
N LEU A 155 -14.39 4.53 6.01
CA LEU A 155 -15.02 3.26 5.67
C LEU A 155 -15.21 2.37 6.92
N LEU A 156 -14.17 2.27 7.73
CA LEU A 156 -14.13 1.38 8.89
C LEU A 156 -14.67 2.06 10.17
N GLN A 157 -15.04 3.34 10.08
CA GLN A 157 -15.42 4.19 11.23
C GLN A 157 -14.29 4.28 12.28
N GLU A 158 -13.04 4.31 11.79
CA GLU A 158 -11.81 4.41 12.57
C GLU A 158 -10.99 5.66 12.21
N SER A 159 -11.65 6.83 12.13
CA SER A 159 -11.03 8.10 11.69
C SER A 159 -9.87 8.54 12.60
N GLU A 160 -9.92 8.25 13.91
CA GLU A 160 -8.81 8.53 14.84
C GLU A 160 -7.57 7.70 14.50
N ARG A 161 -7.76 6.42 14.15
CA ARG A 161 -6.67 5.55 13.69
C ARG A 161 -6.08 6.05 12.37
N ALA A 162 -6.92 6.43 11.42
CA ALA A 162 -6.49 6.99 10.15
C ALA A 162 -5.66 8.27 10.34
N GLN A 163 -6.11 9.18 11.22
CA GLN A 163 -5.38 10.40 11.53
C GLN A 163 -4.01 10.08 12.16
N TYR A 164 -3.97 9.16 13.15
CA TYR A 164 -2.72 8.69 13.75
C TYR A 164 -1.74 8.18 12.68
N LEU A 165 -2.22 7.33 11.75
CA LEU A 165 -1.41 6.78 10.67
C LEU A 165 -0.85 7.89 9.78
N VAL A 166 -1.70 8.80 9.31
CA VAL A 166 -1.29 9.93 8.45
C VAL A 166 -0.25 10.80 9.15
N ASP A 167 -0.45 11.12 10.43
CA ASP A 167 0.47 11.95 11.19
C ASP A 167 1.81 11.25 11.44
N TRP A 168 1.79 9.94 11.66
CA TRP A 168 2.98 9.12 11.80
C TRP A 168 3.86 9.18 10.54
N TYR A 169 3.26 8.98 9.37
CA TYR A 169 3.97 9.06 8.08
C TYR A 169 4.47 10.47 7.78
N ARG A 170 3.63 11.48 7.96
CA ARG A 170 3.98 12.90 7.71
C ARG A 170 5.14 13.37 8.59
N THR A 171 5.14 12.97 9.85
CA THR A 171 6.20 13.32 10.79
C THR A 171 7.54 12.77 10.33
N ARG A 172 7.60 11.50 9.94
CA ARG A 172 8.83 10.87 9.47
C ARG A 172 9.30 11.43 8.13
N ALA A 173 8.41 11.54 7.16
CA ALA A 173 8.74 12.14 5.86
C ALA A 173 9.21 13.58 6.01
N GLY A 174 8.52 14.40 6.82
CA GLY A 174 8.91 15.79 7.08
C GLY A 174 10.26 15.92 7.80
N ALA A 175 10.59 15.00 8.70
CA ALA A 175 11.91 14.98 9.35
C ALA A 175 13.03 14.74 8.33
N ILE A 176 12.86 13.80 7.39
CA ILE A 176 13.81 13.56 6.30
C ILE A 176 13.94 14.79 5.40
N GLU A 177 12.82 15.34 4.93
CA GLU A 177 12.81 16.51 4.05
C GLU A 177 13.53 17.72 4.71
N LEU A 178 13.32 17.92 6.00
CA LEU A 178 13.98 18.99 6.75
C LEU A 178 15.51 18.79 6.78
N VAL A 179 15.98 17.59 7.09
CA VAL A 179 17.42 17.28 7.18
C VAL A 179 18.12 17.49 5.84
N VAL A 180 17.51 17.08 4.74
CA VAL A 180 18.12 17.14 3.40
C VAL A 180 17.83 18.44 2.65
N SER A 181 17.05 19.38 3.22
CA SER A 181 16.51 20.57 2.55
C SER A 181 17.57 21.48 1.92
N ALA A 182 18.74 21.62 2.57
CA ALA A 182 19.86 22.45 2.11
C ALA A 182 21.01 21.63 1.49
N ALA A 183 20.85 20.31 1.35
CA ALA A 183 21.88 19.44 0.82
C ALA A 183 22.02 19.55 -0.70
N ALA A 184 23.21 19.23 -1.22
CA ALA A 184 23.37 18.97 -2.64
C ALA A 184 22.50 17.78 -3.06
N ARG A 185 21.92 17.80 -4.25
CA ARG A 185 21.02 16.77 -4.74
C ARG A 185 21.76 15.77 -5.64
N PRO A 186 22.22 14.63 -5.11
CA PRO A 186 22.91 13.63 -5.92
C PRO A 186 22.03 13.11 -7.05
N ALA A 187 22.62 12.90 -8.22
CA ALA A 187 21.96 12.30 -9.37
C ALA A 187 21.64 10.83 -9.06
N ALA A 188 20.37 10.47 -9.01
CA ALA A 188 19.90 9.14 -8.68
C ALA A 188 18.99 8.58 -9.77
N LEU A 189 19.05 7.26 -9.96
CA LEU A 189 18.24 6.50 -10.90
C LEU A 189 17.55 5.36 -10.17
N VAL A 190 16.21 5.32 -10.22
CA VAL A 190 15.43 4.10 -9.87
C VAL A 190 15.18 3.35 -11.17
N VAL A 191 15.58 2.09 -11.20
CA VAL A 191 15.47 1.27 -12.41
C VAL A 191 15.05 -0.15 -12.08
N SER A 192 14.07 -0.67 -12.84
CA SER A 192 13.78 -2.09 -12.88
C SER A 192 14.49 -2.73 -14.08
N TYR A 193 15.11 -3.87 -13.83
CA TYR A 193 15.86 -4.63 -14.82
C TYR A 193 15.24 -6.01 -15.00
N SER A 194 15.13 -6.44 -16.24
CA SER A 194 14.77 -7.80 -16.59
C SER A 194 15.63 -8.31 -17.74
N LYS A 195 15.92 -9.62 -17.73
CA LYS A 195 16.64 -10.27 -18.82
C LYS A 195 15.80 -11.45 -19.33
N THR A 196 15.40 -11.38 -20.60
CA THR A 196 14.59 -12.43 -21.23
C THR A 196 15.29 -12.87 -22.51
N ALA A 197 15.59 -14.17 -22.64
CA ALA A 197 16.26 -14.76 -23.80
C ALA A 197 17.57 -14.03 -24.20
N GLY A 198 18.33 -13.56 -23.21
CA GLY A 198 19.60 -12.83 -23.44
C GLY A 198 19.45 -11.32 -23.64
N ASN A 199 18.23 -10.82 -23.86
CA ASN A 199 17.99 -9.38 -24.05
C ASN A 199 17.71 -8.69 -22.71
N ALA A 200 18.54 -7.71 -22.37
CA ALA A 200 18.34 -6.84 -21.22
C ALA A 200 17.25 -5.79 -21.51
N SER A 201 16.39 -5.54 -20.55
CA SER A 201 15.38 -4.48 -20.60
C SER A 201 15.44 -3.68 -19.31
N PHE A 202 15.51 -2.36 -19.48
CA PHE A 202 15.50 -1.41 -18.38
C PHE A 202 14.22 -0.59 -18.42
N THR A 203 13.58 -0.40 -17.28
CA THR A 203 12.41 0.47 -17.17
C THR A 203 12.55 1.42 -15.98
N VAL A 204 12.01 2.62 -16.12
CA VAL A 204 11.99 3.67 -15.09
C VAL A 204 10.55 4.05 -14.74
N PRO A 205 10.27 4.48 -13.51
CA PRO A 205 8.92 4.87 -13.12
C PRO A 205 8.51 6.22 -13.72
N PRO A 206 7.21 6.50 -13.86
CA PRO A 206 6.70 7.81 -14.25
C PRO A 206 7.12 8.93 -13.29
N ALA A 207 7.18 10.16 -13.80
CA ALA A 207 7.58 11.34 -13.05
C ALA A 207 6.67 11.67 -11.85
N GLY A 208 5.39 11.31 -11.92
CA GLY A 208 4.39 11.56 -10.87
C GLY A 208 4.13 10.36 -9.96
N TRP A 209 4.96 9.34 -10.00
CA TRP A 209 4.81 8.19 -9.12
C TRP A 209 5.67 8.28 -7.86
N LEU A 210 5.27 7.52 -6.85
CA LEU A 210 5.90 7.49 -5.53
C LEU A 210 7.42 7.31 -5.59
N GLN A 211 7.94 6.46 -6.48
CA GLN A 211 9.37 6.23 -6.62
C GLN A 211 10.15 7.51 -7.01
N THR A 212 9.56 8.33 -7.87
CA THR A 212 10.19 9.60 -8.29
C THR A 212 10.09 10.62 -7.17
N GLU A 213 8.92 10.77 -6.54
CA GLU A 213 8.73 11.66 -5.40
C GLU A 213 9.59 11.24 -4.19
N MET A 214 9.75 9.95 -3.96
CA MET A 214 10.60 9.39 -2.89
C MET A 214 12.06 9.85 -3.06
N VAL A 215 12.63 9.77 -4.27
CA VAL A 215 13.97 10.27 -4.54
C VAL A 215 14.06 11.79 -4.32
N GLU A 216 13.04 12.55 -4.73
CA GLU A 216 13.01 14.00 -4.52
C GLU A 216 12.91 14.39 -3.04
N LYS A 217 12.04 13.75 -2.29
CA LYS A 217 11.86 13.94 -0.84
C LYS A 217 13.09 13.51 -0.05
N ALA A 218 13.81 12.48 -0.53
CA ALA A 218 15.10 12.05 0.00
C ALA A 218 16.26 13.01 -0.36
N GLY A 219 16.01 14.15 -0.99
CA GLY A 219 17.04 15.12 -1.39
C GLY A 219 17.84 14.71 -2.62
N GLY A 220 17.40 13.74 -3.41
CA GLY A 220 18.04 13.33 -4.67
C GLY A 220 17.52 14.08 -5.89
N ALA A 221 18.21 13.95 -7.01
CA ALA A 221 17.81 14.42 -8.34
C ALA A 221 17.48 13.22 -9.23
N PRO A 222 16.19 12.89 -9.47
CA PRO A 222 15.80 11.75 -10.31
C PRO A 222 16.12 12.06 -11.78
N VAL A 223 17.16 11.42 -12.33
CA VAL A 223 17.71 11.73 -13.66
C VAL A 223 16.76 11.41 -14.81
N TRP A 224 15.79 10.54 -14.61
CA TRP A 224 14.80 10.11 -15.61
C TRP A 224 13.52 10.98 -15.63
N LYS A 225 13.36 11.93 -14.71
CA LYS A 225 12.09 12.66 -14.51
C LYS A 225 11.58 13.33 -15.78
N SER A 226 12.50 13.86 -16.62
CA SER A 226 12.14 14.55 -17.87
C SER A 226 11.58 13.64 -18.95
N VAL A 227 11.88 12.34 -18.90
CA VAL A 227 11.35 11.34 -19.86
C VAL A 227 10.24 10.49 -19.26
N GLY A 228 10.02 10.60 -17.95
CA GLY A 228 9.02 9.86 -17.17
C GLY A 228 7.60 10.30 -17.43
N VAL A 229 7.17 10.46 -18.69
CA VAL A 229 5.80 10.85 -19.06
C VAL A 229 4.98 9.60 -19.39
N GLY A 230 3.91 9.33 -18.63
CA GLY A 230 3.05 8.18 -18.87
C GLY A 230 2.44 7.62 -17.58
N ASN A 231 1.64 6.57 -17.71
CA ASN A 231 0.91 5.94 -16.60
C ASN A 231 1.45 4.53 -16.27
N GLY A 232 2.71 4.26 -16.56
CA GLY A 232 3.33 2.96 -16.29
C GLY A 232 4.84 3.00 -16.46
N TRP A 233 5.51 1.95 -16.03
CA TRP A 233 6.96 1.78 -16.20
C TRP A 233 7.37 1.94 -17.65
N MET A 234 8.34 2.81 -17.91
CA MET A 234 8.78 3.15 -19.27
C MET A 234 10.11 2.52 -19.60
N LYS A 235 10.17 1.90 -20.80
CA LYS A 235 11.42 1.35 -21.32
C LYS A 235 12.39 2.47 -21.67
N VAL A 236 13.65 2.27 -21.27
CA VAL A 236 14.79 3.13 -21.63
C VAL A 236 15.88 2.28 -22.24
N ASN A 237 16.62 2.85 -23.16
CA ASN A 237 17.75 2.17 -23.78
C ASN A 237 19.05 2.41 -23.01
N ILE A 238 20.09 1.65 -23.36
CA ILE A 238 21.37 1.69 -22.65
C ILE A 238 22.12 3.00 -22.90
N GLU A 239 21.94 3.61 -24.07
CA GLU A 239 22.53 4.91 -24.42
C GLU A 239 21.96 6.02 -23.54
N GLN A 240 20.64 6.00 -23.29
CA GLN A 240 19.98 6.95 -22.39
C GLN A 240 20.46 6.78 -20.95
N LEU A 241 20.61 5.54 -20.48
CA LEU A 241 21.14 5.26 -19.15
C LEU A 241 22.59 5.77 -19.00
N ALA A 242 23.43 5.57 -20.01
CA ALA A 242 24.81 6.06 -20.02
C ALA A 242 24.88 7.60 -20.05
N LEU A 243 23.96 8.26 -20.78
CA LEU A 243 23.90 9.72 -20.87
C LEU A 243 23.52 10.37 -19.53
N TRP A 244 22.66 9.71 -18.75
CA TRP A 244 22.25 10.24 -17.44
C TRP A 244 23.38 10.22 -16.40
N ASP A 245 24.35 9.32 -16.53
CA ASP A 245 25.53 9.16 -15.64
C ASP A 245 25.18 9.33 -14.15
N PRO A 246 24.24 8.54 -13.58
CA PRO A 246 23.78 8.71 -12.21
C PRO A 246 24.88 8.36 -11.20
N GLN A 247 24.95 9.10 -10.08
CA GLN A 247 25.83 8.80 -8.95
C GLN A 247 25.34 7.57 -8.17
N TYR A 248 24.03 7.36 -8.13
CA TYR A 248 23.37 6.23 -7.47
C TYR A 248 22.37 5.57 -8.40
N VAL A 249 22.45 4.24 -8.51
CA VAL A 249 21.51 3.41 -9.25
C VAL A 249 20.82 2.48 -8.26
N LEU A 250 19.54 2.71 -8.06
CA LEU A 250 18.68 1.98 -7.12
C LEU A 250 17.87 0.96 -7.91
N VAL A 251 18.27 -0.29 -7.84
CA VAL A 251 17.66 -1.38 -8.61
C VAL A 251 16.47 -1.96 -7.85
N VAL A 252 15.31 -1.94 -8.47
CA VAL A 252 14.08 -2.54 -7.94
C VAL A 252 13.72 -3.84 -8.68
N SER A 253 13.13 -4.79 -7.95
CA SER A 253 12.70 -6.07 -8.50
C SER A 253 11.56 -6.65 -7.66
N TYR A 254 10.53 -7.18 -8.30
CA TYR A 254 9.32 -7.67 -7.63
C TYR A 254 9.15 -9.20 -7.65
N GLY A 255 9.89 -9.90 -8.48
CA GLY A 255 9.76 -11.36 -8.61
C GLY A 255 10.97 -12.15 -8.11
N THR A 256 12.11 -11.47 -8.01
CA THR A 256 13.38 -12.02 -7.49
C THR A 256 14.05 -10.98 -6.62
N PRO A 257 14.86 -11.36 -5.61
CA PRO A 257 15.58 -10.38 -4.81
C PRO A 257 16.43 -9.43 -5.66
N ALA A 258 16.29 -8.13 -5.45
CA ALA A 258 17.03 -7.11 -6.18
C ALA A 258 18.55 -7.25 -6.06
N THR A 259 19.03 -7.82 -4.96
CA THR A 259 20.44 -8.17 -4.72
C THR A 259 20.99 -9.15 -5.74
N GLY A 260 20.20 -10.17 -6.12
CA GLY A 260 20.55 -11.10 -7.21
C GLY A 260 20.63 -10.40 -8.56
N VAL A 261 19.74 -9.44 -8.80
CA VAL A 261 19.76 -8.60 -10.01
C VAL A 261 21.01 -7.73 -10.03
N VAL A 262 21.35 -7.05 -8.94
CA VAL A 262 22.57 -6.23 -8.82
C VAL A 262 23.83 -7.05 -9.05
N LYS A 263 23.92 -8.26 -8.46
CA LYS A 263 25.05 -9.18 -8.69
C LYS A 263 25.19 -9.55 -10.18
N SER A 264 24.09 -9.77 -10.88
CA SER A 264 24.10 -10.07 -12.32
C SER A 264 24.48 -8.86 -13.19
N LEU A 265 24.12 -7.66 -12.76
CA LEU A 265 24.49 -6.41 -13.44
C LEU A 265 25.97 -6.05 -13.25
N GLY A 266 26.56 -6.40 -12.11
CA GLY A 266 27.91 -6.00 -11.73
C GLY A 266 29.00 -6.39 -12.73
N ALA A 267 28.81 -7.48 -13.48
CA ALA A 267 29.74 -7.91 -14.53
C ALA A 267 29.55 -7.16 -15.87
N GLU A 268 28.39 -6.53 -16.06
CA GLU A 268 27.99 -5.85 -17.31
C GLU A 268 27.67 -4.35 -17.06
N SER A 269 28.05 -3.81 -15.89
CA SER A 269 27.64 -2.47 -15.47
C SER A 269 28.22 -1.39 -16.38
N ILE A 270 27.32 -0.59 -16.96
CA ILE A 270 27.66 0.62 -17.71
C ILE A 270 27.79 1.84 -16.78
N TRP A 271 27.42 1.69 -15.50
CA TRP A 271 27.41 2.79 -14.55
C TRP A 271 28.72 2.91 -13.78
N LYS A 272 29.18 4.14 -13.63
CA LYS A 272 30.33 4.50 -12.78
C LYS A 272 29.94 4.74 -11.33
N GLY A 273 28.65 5.03 -11.10
CA GLY A 273 28.08 5.27 -9.77
C GLY A 273 27.86 4.00 -8.96
N LYS A 274 27.36 4.18 -7.74
CA LYS A 274 27.02 3.07 -6.86
C LYS A 274 25.73 2.39 -7.34
N VAL A 275 25.80 1.09 -7.59
CA VAL A 275 24.63 0.26 -7.92
C VAL A 275 24.20 -0.49 -6.67
N LEU A 276 22.98 -0.25 -6.21
CA LEU A 276 22.44 -0.76 -4.97
C LEU A 276 21.09 -1.46 -5.23
N ALA A 277 20.87 -2.57 -4.54
CA ALA A 277 19.57 -3.20 -4.48
C ALA A 277 18.63 -2.39 -3.58
N PHE A 278 17.44 -2.06 -4.08
CA PHE A 278 16.41 -1.48 -3.23
C PHE A 278 15.98 -2.51 -2.17
N PRO A 279 15.86 -2.12 -0.88
CA PRO A 279 15.48 -3.05 0.17
C PRO A 279 14.10 -3.67 -0.05
N ALA A 280 13.97 -4.90 0.39
CA ALA A 280 12.72 -5.62 0.46
C ALA A 280 12.72 -6.52 1.70
N ASP A 281 11.61 -6.60 2.39
CA ASP A 281 11.31 -7.65 3.35
C ASP A 281 10.49 -8.76 2.68
N PHE A 282 9.15 -8.74 2.84
CA PHE A 282 8.25 -9.54 2.03
C PHE A 282 7.99 -8.89 0.67
N TYR A 283 8.03 -7.55 0.61
CA TYR A 283 7.74 -6.72 -0.56
C TYR A 283 8.80 -5.64 -0.71
N SER A 284 9.01 -5.19 -1.94
CA SER A 284 9.98 -4.12 -2.23
C SER A 284 9.47 -2.76 -1.72
N TRP A 285 10.31 -2.00 -1.04
CA TRP A 285 9.94 -0.76 -0.35
C TRP A 285 9.77 0.46 -1.26
N ASP A 286 10.02 0.31 -2.55
CA ASP A 286 9.76 1.35 -3.54
C ASP A 286 8.29 1.44 -3.98
N GLN A 287 7.48 0.44 -3.63
CA GLN A 287 6.11 0.34 -4.06
C GLN A 287 5.19 1.32 -3.31
N PRO A 288 4.05 1.73 -3.93
CA PRO A 288 3.04 2.55 -3.28
C PRO A 288 2.20 1.70 -2.29
N ASP A 289 2.88 1.10 -1.32
CA ASP A 289 2.32 0.38 -0.20
C ASP A 289 2.76 1.05 1.12
N THR A 290 2.47 0.43 2.23
CA THR A 290 2.77 1.00 3.55
C THR A 290 4.26 1.17 3.84
N ARG A 291 5.15 0.40 3.18
CA ARG A 291 6.61 0.40 3.41
C ARG A 291 7.35 1.54 2.71
N TRP A 292 6.64 2.37 1.91
CA TRP A 292 7.29 3.46 1.19
C TRP A 292 8.07 4.41 2.10
N ILE A 293 7.65 4.57 3.35
CA ILE A 293 8.35 5.42 4.31
C ILE A 293 9.74 4.86 4.66
N LEU A 294 9.86 3.53 4.84
CA LEU A 294 11.14 2.86 5.04
C LEU A 294 12.04 3.03 3.80
N GLY A 295 11.43 2.95 2.62
CA GLY A 295 12.10 3.24 1.35
C GLY A 295 12.64 4.67 1.29
N LEU A 296 11.83 5.67 1.66
CA LEU A 296 12.24 7.08 1.74
C LEU A 296 13.42 7.27 2.70
N GLU A 297 13.33 6.73 3.91
CA GLU A 297 14.37 6.83 4.93
C GLU A 297 15.69 6.20 4.47
N TRP A 298 15.60 5.00 3.86
CA TRP A 298 16.77 4.31 3.31
C TRP A 298 17.40 5.07 2.13
N VAL A 299 16.60 5.61 1.20
CA VAL A 299 17.10 6.42 0.08
C VAL A 299 17.81 7.65 0.61
N ALA A 300 17.21 8.36 1.58
CA ALA A 300 17.82 9.55 2.16
C ALA A 300 19.17 9.23 2.85
N ALA A 301 19.23 8.17 3.66
CA ALA A 301 20.48 7.73 4.32
C ALA A 301 21.54 7.28 3.30
N THR A 302 21.11 6.69 2.19
CA THR A 302 21.98 6.29 1.08
C THR A 302 22.58 7.49 0.34
N LEU A 303 21.74 8.49 0.05
CA LEU A 303 22.16 9.69 -0.70
C LEU A 303 22.94 10.68 0.17
N HIS A 304 22.64 10.74 1.47
CA HIS A 304 23.20 11.72 2.41
C HIS A 304 23.75 11.08 3.68
N PRO A 305 24.71 10.15 3.59
CA PRO A 305 25.22 9.41 4.77
C PRO A 305 25.83 10.33 5.83
N ASP A 306 26.39 11.47 5.43
CA ASP A 306 26.99 12.42 6.35
C ASP A 306 25.95 13.20 7.19
N LEU A 307 24.73 13.37 6.65
CA LEU A 307 23.63 14.04 7.36
C LEU A 307 22.82 13.09 8.23
N LEU A 308 22.82 11.82 7.90
CA LEU A 308 22.02 10.76 8.54
C LEU A 308 22.90 9.72 9.24
N GLN A 309 24.00 10.14 9.87
CA GLN A 309 24.94 9.26 10.59
C GLN A 309 24.30 8.44 11.72
N GLY A 310 23.19 8.92 12.27
CA GLY A 310 22.43 8.22 13.34
C GLY A 310 21.32 7.31 12.81
N PHE A 311 21.19 7.17 11.50
CA PHE A 311 20.18 6.30 10.88
C PHE A 311 20.47 4.83 11.20
N ASP A 312 19.49 4.16 11.77
CA ASP A 312 19.54 2.74 12.10
C ASP A 312 18.36 2.04 11.46
N LEU A 313 18.60 1.41 10.32
CA LEU A 313 17.57 0.73 9.55
C LEU A 313 16.84 -0.34 10.36
N ARG A 314 17.52 -1.07 11.24
CA ARG A 314 16.89 -2.07 12.12
C ARG A 314 15.88 -1.43 13.07
N ARG A 315 16.23 -0.31 13.67
CA ARG A 315 15.33 0.45 14.56
C ARG A 315 14.11 0.97 13.81
N GLU A 316 14.31 1.54 12.62
CA GLU A 316 13.20 2.08 11.82
C GLU A 316 12.22 0.98 11.40
N VAL A 317 12.74 -0.17 10.96
CA VAL A 317 11.90 -1.34 10.63
C VAL A 317 11.15 -1.85 11.87
N THR A 318 11.82 -1.95 13.00
CA THR A 318 11.20 -2.41 14.25
C THR A 318 10.06 -1.46 14.65
N SER A 319 10.31 -0.14 14.67
CA SER A 319 9.29 0.87 14.96
C SER A 319 8.12 0.80 13.98
N PHE A 320 8.38 0.68 12.68
CA PHE A 320 7.35 0.57 11.66
C PHE A 320 6.37 -0.58 11.94
N TYR A 321 6.87 -1.79 12.18
CA TYR A 321 6.01 -2.94 12.39
C TYR A 321 5.33 -2.94 13.77
N MET A 322 6.00 -2.44 14.79
CA MET A 322 5.39 -2.30 16.13
C MET A 322 4.28 -1.25 16.14
N ASP A 323 4.56 -0.04 15.65
CA ASP A 323 3.65 1.10 15.74
C ASP A 323 2.44 0.96 14.82
N LEU A 324 2.66 0.42 13.61
CA LEU A 324 1.61 0.38 12.59
C LEU A 324 0.82 -0.93 12.59
N TYR A 325 1.47 -2.05 12.86
CA TYR A 325 0.85 -3.37 12.79
C TYR A 325 0.72 -4.08 14.14
N GLY A 326 1.31 -3.53 15.20
CA GLY A 326 1.25 -4.14 16.53
C GLY A 326 2.02 -5.47 16.64
N ILE A 327 2.99 -5.72 15.75
CA ILE A 327 3.82 -6.93 15.80
C ILE A 327 4.86 -6.75 16.90
N ASP A 328 5.04 -7.75 17.75
CA ASP A 328 6.02 -7.70 18.81
C ASP A 328 7.48 -7.81 18.30
N GLU A 329 8.42 -7.27 19.08
CA GLU A 329 9.83 -7.20 18.70
C GLU A 329 10.45 -8.59 18.46
N ALA A 330 10.02 -9.62 19.18
CA ALA A 330 10.54 -10.97 19.03
C ALA A 330 10.13 -11.56 17.68
N THR A 331 8.89 -11.36 17.26
CA THR A 331 8.37 -11.76 15.95
C THR A 331 9.07 -10.97 14.84
N ILE A 332 9.28 -9.67 15.00
CA ILE A 332 10.02 -8.84 14.02
C ILE A 332 11.45 -9.37 13.86
N ALA A 333 12.13 -9.67 14.97
CA ALA A 333 13.50 -10.18 14.95
C ALA A 333 13.60 -11.57 14.29
N ALA A 334 12.60 -12.41 14.46
CA ALA A 334 12.59 -13.78 13.92
C ALA A 334 12.15 -13.86 12.46
N GLU A 335 11.13 -13.08 12.06
CA GLU A 335 10.43 -13.28 10.80
C GLU A 335 10.68 -12.17 9.76
N ILE A 336 11.03 -10.95 10.19
CA ILE A 336 11.16 -9.77 9.32
C ILE A 336 12.63 -9.39 9.10
N LEU A 337 13.38 -9.12 10.16
CA LEU A 337 14.76 -8.67 10.05
C LEU A 337 15.71 -9.61 9.29
N PRO A 338 15.56 -10.96 9.35
CA PRO A 338 16.40 -11.85 8.55
C PRO A 338 16.25 -11.67 7.04
N ARG A 339 15.09 -11.18 6.56
CA ARG A 339 14.84 -10.89 5.14
C ARG A 339 15.60 -9.68 4.65
N LEU A 340 15.98 -8.80 5.56
CA LEU A 340 16.73 -7.57 5.30
C LEU A 340 18.23 -7.74 5.53
N ALA A 341 18.73 -8.95 5.74
CA ALA A 341 20.13 -9.20 6.13
C ALA A 341 21.14 -8.49 5.21
N GLU A 342 20.93 -8.53 3.88
CA GLU A 342 21.81 -7.85 2.91
C GLU A 342 21.69 -6.31 3.00
N ALA A 343 20.50 -5.76 3.22
CA ALA A 343 20.28 -4.32 3.39
C ALA A 343 20.82 -3.80 4.75
N LEU A 344 20.88 -4.67 5.77
CA LEU A 344 21.42 -4.41 7.08
C LEU A 344 22.94 -4.56 7.19
N GLY A 345 23.62 -4.86 6.07
CA GLY A 345 25.09 -5.05 6.04
C GLY A 345 25.53 -6.39 6.61
N GLY A 346 24.67 -7.40 6.60
CA GLY A 346 25.03 -8.78 6.96
C GLY A 346 26.00 -9.38 5.91
N ASN A 347 27.19 -9.76 6.38
CA ASN A 347 28.16 -10.57 5.64
C ASN A 347 27.69 -12.02 5.57
#